data_eb43bc4c376b57875d88a6d20b677d1a
#
_entry.id   eb43bc4c376b57875d88a6d20b677d1a
#
_cell.length_a   1.000
_cell.length_b   1.000
_cell.length_c   1.000
_cell.angle_alpha   90.00
_cell.angle_beta   90.00
_cell.angle_gamma   90.00
#
_symmetry.space_group_name_H-M   'P 1'
#
loop_
_entity.id
_entity.type
_entity.pdbx_description
1 polymer ?
#
loop_
_entity_poly.entity_id
_entity_poly.type
_entity_poly.pdbx_seq_one_letter_code
_entity_poly.pdbx_strand_id
1 'polypeptide(L)'
;MKVYAEVICRFPIILSLLFYPILVANSADTPKLLKAIPLSQTAIQLQFDGQLQAETAEDLNNYRIAPDVELEYALLDQRLNRVLLLTSPLEVAKTYHLTLPNSQTEIVLTLPSVNEITFGAGDTVTFSGGLQDTSLIVNKDRKTRNNNVGAESTLVCNPTGSVFFVAFDLYDAFEDMGVREPTQILEATISLHVQQCDTDVAQTVIFRRVLLPWREGRGVSERAADNELTYNSALHRNLPWNRPPAQAMLSGIDGDSESDYNGSEDVAQRIDGTCEIQGAGKHYTFKGELLTDAVRFWVVNPDYNYGYLFALRDGSVPIVFSSKETPDENLRPVLKIRYRTQSGKESTPR
;
A
#
# COMPACT_ATOMS: atom_id res chain seq x y z
N MET A 1 -75.66 -22.43 62.74
CA MET A 1 -74.21 -22.41 62.51
C MET A 1 -73.94 -21.74 61.22
N LYS A 2 -73.24 -20.66 61.29
CA LYS A 2 -72.88 -19.52 60.45
C LYS A 2 -73.24 -19.57 58.95
N VAL A 3 -74.13 -18.64 58.60
CA VAL A 3 -74.49 -18.14 57.28
C VAL A 3 -73.38 -17.23 56.78
N TYR A 4 -72.95 -17.33 55.55
CA TYR A 4 -72.18 -16.26 54.89
C TYR A 4 -73.00 -15.74 53.68
N ALA A 5 -73.25 -14.46 53.73
CA ALA A 5 -73.98 -13.69 52.74
C ALA A 5 -73.08 -13.36 51.56
N GLU A 6 -73.55 -13.61 50.31
CA GLU A 6 -72.95 -13.12 49.09
C GLU A 6 -73.20 -11.64 48.88
N VAL A 7 -72.13 -10.84 48.75
CA VAL A 7 -72.23 -9.45 48.35
C VAL A 7 -71.82 -9.38 46.86
N ILE A 8 -72.84 -9.19 46.02
CA ILE A 8 -72.64 -8.94 44.57
C ILE A 8 -72.28 -7.48 44.40
N CYS A 9 -71.04 -7.20 44.14
CA CYS A 9 -70.55 -5.87 43.79
C CYS A 9 -70.61 -5.71 42.24
N ARG A 10 -71.58 -4.89 41.78
CA ARG A 10 -71.66 -4.50 40.35
C ARG A 10 -70.68 -3.35 40.15
N PHE A 11 -69.62 -3.58 39.38
CA PHE A 11 -68.76 -2.55 38.83
C PHE A 11 -69.24 -2.11 37.44
N PRO A 12 -69.33 -0.82 37.14
CA PRO A 12 -69.57 -0.36 35.77
C PRO A 12 -68.32 -0.50 34.92
N ILE A 13 -68.47 -1.15 33.76
CA ILE A 13 -67.42 -1.21 32.75
C ILE A 13 -67.31 0.15 32.12
N ILE A 14 -66.27 0.88 32.49
CA ILE A 14 -65.84 2.10 31.75
C ILE A 14 -64.99 1.63 30.58
N LEU A 15 -65.57 1.69 29.39
CA LEU A 15 -64.89 1.44 28.11
C LEU A 15 -64.00 2.66 27.82
N SER A 16 -62.77 2.67 28.31
CA SER A 16 -61.79 3.68 27.91
C SER A 16 -61.27 3.38 26.51
N LEU A 17 -61.73 4.11 25.52
CA LEU A 17 -61.16 4.18 24.19
C LEU A 17 -59.73 4.75 24.34
N LEU A 18 -58.73 3.86 24.38
CA LEU A 18 -57.32 4.20 24.22
C LEU A 18 -57.14 4.67 22.77
N PHE A 19 -57.11 5.99 22.57
CA PHE A 19 -56.55 6.59 21.39
C PHE A 19 -55.05 6.24 21.38
N TYR A 20 -54.66 5.22 20.65
CA TYR A 20 -53.28 5.07 20.21
C TYR A 20 -52.99 6.17 19.21
N PRO A 21 -52.03 7.06 19.47
CA PRO A 21 -51.57 7.93 18.42
C PRO A 21 -51.00 7.04 17.34
N ILE A 22 -51.59 7.07 16.16
CA ILE A 22 -50.96 6.56 14.94
C ILE A 22 -49.69 7.39 14.83
N LEU A 23 -48.57 6.82 15.20
CA LEU A 23 -47.28 7.34 14.80
C LEU A 23 -47.29 7.33 13.27
N VAL A 24 -47.56 8.48 12.69
CA VAL A 24 -47.24 8.73 11.31
C VAL A 24 -45.72 8.51 11.23
N ALA A 25 -45.30 7.36 10.68
CA ALA A 25 -43.92 7.14 10.34
C ALA A 25 -43.56 8.33 9.47
N ASN A 26 -42.72 9.24 10.00
CA ASN A 26 -42.04 10.21 9.16
C ASN A 26 -41.44 9.39 7.99
N SER A 27 -41.78 9.78 6.78
CA SER A 27 -41.12 9.28 5.59
C SER A 27 -39.63 9.56 5.81
N ALA A 28 -38.88 8.54 6.24
CA ALA A 28 -37.43 8.65 6.30
C ALA A 28 -37.00 9.12 4.91
N ASP A 29 -36.37 10.29 4.85
CA ASP A 29 -35.85 10.79 3.60
C ASP A 29 -35.03 9.67 2.94
N THR A 30 -35.37 9.34 1.71
CA THR A 30 -34.67 8.30 0.96
C THR A 30 -33.18 8.67 0.88
N PRO A 31 -32.26 7.82 1.35
CA PRO A 31 -30.84 8.14 1.35
C PRO A 31 -30.38 8.57 -0.04
N LYS A 32 -29.63 9.67 -0.10
CA LYS A 32 -29.12 10.23 -1.34
C LYS A 32 -27.77 9.65 -1.69
N LEU A 33 -27.56 9.35 -2.98
CA LEU A 33 -26.26 8.97 -3.48
C LEU A 33 -25.34 10.20 -3.47
N LEU A 34 -24.26 10.13 -2.69
CA LEU A 34 -23.25 11.18 -2.58
C LEU A 34 -22.16 11.04 -3.64
N LYS A 35 -21.72 9.79 -3.88
CA LYS A 35 -20.58 9.52 -4.74
C LYS A 35 -20.68 8.12 -5.33
N ALA A 36 -20.21 7.98 -6.56
CA ALA A 36 -19.98 6.69 -7.21
C ALA A 36 -18.53 6.64 -7.71
N ILE A 37 -17.82 5.58 -7.36
CA ILE A 37 -16.40 5.43 -7.63
C ILE A 37 -16.17 4.09 -8.36
N PRO A 38 -15.68 4.09 -9.59
CA PRO A 38 -15.21 2.87 -10.22
C PRO A 38 -13.96 2.34 -9.51
N LEU A 39 -14.05 1.15 -8.91
CA LEU A 39 -12.92 0.51 -8.24
C LEU A 39 -12.07 -0.32 -9.20
N SER A 40 -12.73 -0.93 -10.20
CA SER A 40 -12.10 -1.74 -11.24
C SER A 40 -12.95 -1.71 -12.50
N GLN A 41 -12.56 -2.45 -13.52
CA GLN A 41 -13.38 -2.64 -14.72
C GLN A 41 -14.73 -3.34 -14.43
N THR A 42 -14.84 -4.05 -13.32
CA THR A 42 -16.02 -4.85 -12.98
C THR A 42 -16.64 -4.48 -11.64
N ALA A 43 -16.22 -3.37 -11.01
CA ALA A 43 -16.71 -3.00 -9.70
C ALA A 43 -16.85 -1.48 -9.52
N ILE A 44 -17.99 -1.04 -9.00
CA ILE A 44 -18.30 0.36 -8.69
C ILE A 44 -18.76 0.43 -7.23
N GLN A 45 -18.18 1.33 -6.45
CA GLN A 45 -18.64 1.62 -5.09
C GLN A 45 -19.54 2.84 -5.09
N LEU A 46 -20.72 2.70 -4.49
CA LEU A 46 -21.66 3.78 -4.24
C LEU A 46 -21.62 4.18 -2.77
N GLN A 47 -21.59 5.47 -2.48
CA GLN A 47 -21.63 6.00 -1.11
C GLN A 47 -22.91 6.82 -0.92
N PHE A 48 -23.66 6.55 0.14
CA PHE A 48 -24.91 7.23 0.47
C PHE A 48 -24.77 8.06 1.77
N ASP A 49 -25.64 9.05 1.93
CA ASP A 49 -25.68 9.94 3.11
C ASP A 49 -26.42 9.34 4.32
N GLY A 50 -27.12 8.22 4.14
CA GLY A 50 -27.90 7.56 5.19
C GLY A 50 -27.96 6.05 5.03
N GLN A 51 -28.59 5.39 6.01
CA GLN A 51 -28.75 3.95 6.03
C GLN A 51 -29.71 3.47 4.94
N LEU A 52 -29.29 2.42 4.25
CA LEU A 52 -30.07 1.73 3.24
C LEU A 52 -30.69 0.46 3.81
N GLN A 53 -31.86 0.11 3.31
CA GLN A 53 -32.46 -1.21 3.57
C GLN A 53 -31.88 -2.22 2.58
N ALA A 54 -31.53 -3.41 3.05
CA ALA A 54 -30.91 -4.44 2.22
C ALA A 54 -31.75 -4.82 1.02
N GLU A 55 -33.05 -4.99 1.20
CA GLU A 55 -33.99 -5.34 0.14
C GLU A 55 -34.01 -4.31 -0.99
N THR A 56 -33.75 -3.04 -0.69
CA THR A 56 -33.67 -1.97 -1.70
C THR A 56 -32.28 -1.83 -2.28
N ALA A 57 -31.26 -1.93 -1.41
CA ALA A 57 -29.86 -1.72 -1.81
C ALA A 57 -29.29 -2.86 -2.67
N GLU A 58 -29.80 -4.07 -2.50
CA GLU A 58 -29.34 -5.27 -3.21
C GLU A 58 -30.22 -5.63 -4.41
N ASP A 59 -31.32 -4.90 -4.63
CA ASP A 59 -32.16 -5.08 -5.82
C ASP A 59 -31.53 -4.36 -7.03
N LEU A 60 -31.05 -5.13 -8.00
CA LEU A 60 -30.40 -4.64 -9.22
C LEU A 60 -31.30 -3.70 -10.07
N ASN A 61 -32.61 -3.82 -9.95
CA ASN A 61 -33.56 -2.96 -10.67
C ASN A 61 -33.51 -1.49 -10.22
N ASN A 62 -32.89 -1.23 -9.06
CA ASN A 62 -32.68 0.12 -8.53
C ASN A 62 -31.45 0.82 -9.11
N TYR A 63 -30.74 0.19 -10.03
CA TYR A 63 -29.55 0.73 -10.65
C TYR A 63 -29.59 0.55 -12.17
N ARG A 64 -29.11 1.53 -12.89
CA ARG A 64 -28.94 1.45 -14.34
C ARG A 64 -27.66 2.14 -14.74
N ILE A 65 -26.84 1.47 -15.53
CA ILE A 65 -25.60 2.04 -16.09
C ILE A 65 -25.68 2.02 -17.61
N ALA A 66 -25.53 3.16 -18.22
CA ALA A 66 -25.56 3.34 -19.67
C ALA A 66 -24.22 3.93 -20.16
N PRO A 67 -23.78 3.59 -21.39
CA PRO A 67 -24.36 2.60 -22.28
C PRO A 67 -24.03 1.16 -21.88
N ASP A 68 -24.93 0.24 -22.10
CA ASP A 68 -24.76 -1.22 -22.22
C ASP A 68 -23.88 -1.92 -21.17
N VAL A 69 -24.13 -1.65 -19.88
CA VAL A 69 -23.46 -2.34 -18.77
C VAL A 69 -24.47 -3.26 -18.08
N GLU A 70 -24.16 -4.54 -18.03
CA GLU A 70 -24.91 -5.51 -17.26
C GLU A 70 -24.50 -5.47 -15.79
N LEU A 71 -25.48 -5.47 -14.88
CA LEU A 71 -25.28 -5.55 -13.45
C LEU A 71 -25.40 -7.01 -13.01
N GLU A 72 -24.37 -7.51 -12.33
CA GLU A 72 -24.31 -8.89 -11.87
C GLU A 72 -24.75 -9.02 -10.41
N TYR A 73 -24.26 -8.15 -9.54
CA TYR A 73 -24.55 -8.15 -8.11
C TYR A 73 -24.55 -6.74 -7.53
N ALA A 74 -25.35 -6.54 -6.47
CA ALA A 74 -25.31 -5.40 -5.59
C ALA A 74 -25.13 -5.91 -4.14
N LEU A 75 -24.12 -5.43 -3.45
CA LEU A 75 -23.78 -5.87 -2.09
C LEU A 75 -23.77 -4.67 -1.14
N LEU A 76 -24.56 -4.72 -0.08
CA LEU A 76 -24.68 -3.65 0.90
C LEU A 76 -23.66 -3.81 2.04
N ASP A 77 -22.85 -2.78 2.28
CA ASP A 77 -22.14 -2.57 3.55
C ASP A 77 -22.91 -1.55 4.39
N GLN A 78 -23.75 -2.06 5.30
CA GLN A 78 -24.59 -1.22 6.18
C GLN A 78 -23.77 -0.31 7.11
N ARG A 79 -22.58 -0.73 7.53
CA ARG A 79 -21.75 0.05 8.48
C ARG A 79 -21.23 1.33 7.86
N LEU A 80 -20.95 1.28 6.58
CA LEU A 80 -20.37 2.38 5.84
C LEU A 80 -21.35 3.09 4.91
N ASN A 81 -22.64 2.69 4.90
CA ASN A 81 -23.67 3.18 3.97
C ASN A 81 -23.21 3.10 2.51
N ARG A 82 -22.64 1.94 2.12
CA ARG A 82 -22.06 1.71 0.81
C ARG A 82 -22.73 0.54 0.10
N VAL A 83 -22.85 0.65 -1.22
CA VAL A 83 -23.20 -0.46 -2.07
C VAL A 83 -22.06 -0.72 -3.03
N LEU A 84 -21.63 -1.97 -3.14
CA LEU A 84 -20.72 -2.43 -4.16
C LEU A 84 -21.52 -3.04 -5.31
N LEU A 85 -21.47 -2.43 -6.49
CA LEU A 85 -22.03 -2.99 -7.71
C LEU A 85 -20.95 -3.79 -8.43
N LEU A 86 -21.23 -5.05 -8.76
CA LEU A 86 -20.45 -5.83 -9.71
C LEU A 86 -21.11 -5.79 -11.08
N THR A 87 -20.30 -5.59 -12.11
CA THR A 87 -20.79 -5.30 -13.48
C THR A 87 -20.03 -6.12 -14.51
N SER A 88 -20.61 -6.24 -15.71
CA SER A 88 -19.82 -6.59 -16.89
C SER A 88 -18.68 -5.58 -17.08
N PRO A 89 -17.56 -5.95 -17.78
CA PRO A 89 -16.38 -5.12 -17.86
C PRO A 89 -16.64 -3.73 -18.47
N LEU A 90 -16.28 -2.69 -17.71
CA LEU A 90 -16.26 -1.30 -18.14
C LEU A 90 -15.03 -1.03 -19.00
N GLU A 91 -15.17 -0.27 -20.06
CA GLU A 91 -14.07 0.20 -20.89
C GLU A 91 -13.36 1.39 -20.24
N VAL A 92 -12.02 1.37 -20.26
CA VAL A 92 -11.19 2.45 -19.75
C VAL A 92 -11.41 3.73 -20.56
N ALA A 93 -11.45 4.87 -19.90
CA ALA A 93 -11.68 6.20 -20.47
C ALA A 93 -13.04 6.42 -21.16
N LYS A 94 -13.94 5.42 -21.13
CA LYS A 94 -15.31 5.58 -21.59
C LYS A 94 -16.18 6.17 -20.49
N THR A 95 -17.07 7.05 -20.87
CA THR A 95 -18.03 7.68 -19.95
C THR A 95 -19.28 6.84 -19.85
N TYR A 96 -19.74 6.61 -18.62
CA TYR A 96 -20.97 5.91 -18.29
C TYR A 96 -21.85 6.81 -17.42
N HIS A 97 -23.15 6.59 -17.47
CA HIS A 97 -24.14 7.27 -16.68
C HIS A 97 -24.82 6.28 -15.75
N LEU A 98 -24.53 6.38 -14.45
CA LEU A 98 -25.25 5.63 -13.42
C LEU A 98 -26.51 6.41 -13.04
N THR A 99 -27.67 5.80 -13.20
CA THR A 99 -28.94 6.34 -12.75
C THR A 99 -29.56 5.45 -11.68
N LEU A 100 -30.19 6.10 -10.70
CA LEU A 100 -31.05 5.47 -9.71
C LEU A 100 -32.49 5.85 -10.06
N PRO A 101 -33.27 5.00 -10.73
CA PRO A 101 -34.58 5.36 -11.28
C PRO A 101 -35.53 5.96 -10.25
N ASN A 102 -35.49 5.46 -9.03
CA ASN A 102 -36.39 5.89 -7.93
C ASN A 102 -36.01 7.23 -7.30
N SER A 103 -34.79 7.74 -7.51
CA SER A 103 -34.32 8.99 -6.91
C SER A 103 -34.05 10.10 -7.92
N GLN A 104 -34.23 9.84 -9.21
CA GLN A 104 -33.88 10.74 -10.32
C GLN A 104 -32.41 11.24 -10.25
N THR A 105 -31.56 10.49 -9.56
CA THR A 105 -30.14 10.83 -9.44
C THR A 105 -29.39 10.23 -10.61
N GLU A 106 -28.59 11.06 -11.26
CA GLU A 106 -27.66 10.65 -12.32
C GLU A 106 -26.24 11.06 -11.93
N ILE A 107 -25.29 10.12 -12.04
CA ILE A 107 -23.87 10.36 -11.81
C ILE A 107 -23.09 9.91 -13.04
N VAL A 108 -22.19 10.77 -13.48
CA VAL A 108 -21.25 10.44 -14.55
C VAL A 108 -20.09 9.65 -13.98
N LEU A 109 -19.83 8.49 -14.57
CA LEU A 109 -18.73 7.61 -14.24
C LEU A 109 -17.76 7.56 -15.40
N THR A 110 -16.47 7.74 -15.12
CA THR A 110 -15.43 7.44 -16.08
C THR A 110 -14.42 6.55 -15.40
N LEU A 111 -14.15 5.39 -15.98
CA LEU A 111 -13.12 4.53 -15.45
C LEU A 111 -11.77 5.21 -15.66
N PRO A 112 -11.02 5.54 -14.61
CA PRO A 112 -9.75 6.24 -14.75
C PRO A 112 -8.75 5.38 -15.53
N SER A 113 -7.92 6.02 -16.35
CA SER A 113 -6.82 5.35 -17.02
C SER A 113 -5.84 4.81 -15.99
N VAL A 114 -5.33 3.61 -16.25
CA VAL A 114 -4.20 3.06 -15.50
C VAL A 114 -2.93 3.57 -16.14
N ASN A 115 -2.14 4.28 -15.38
CA ASN A 115 -0.84 4.78 -15.78
C ASN A 115 0.25 3.94 -15.12
N GLU A 116 1.43 3.97 -15.70
CA GLU A 116 2.62 3.35 -15.15
C GLU A 116 3.76 4.36 -15.20
N ILE A 117 4.51 4.45 -14.11
CA ILE A 117 5.69 5.29 -14.02
C ILE A 117 6.85 4.46 -13.46
N THR A 118 8.06 4.85 -13.85
CA THR A 118 9.29 4.18 -13.48
C THR A 118 10.26 5.20 -12.88
N PHE A 119 10.87 4.85 -11.75
CA PHE A 119 11.90 5.63 -11.05
C PHE A 119 13.21 4.85 -11.09
N GLY A 120 14.32 5.54 -11.26
CA GLY A 120 15.68 4.97 -11.18
C GLY A 120 16.31 4.50 -12.48
N ALA A 121 15.53 4.27 -13.56
CA ALA A 121 16.10 3.93 -14.87
C ALA A 121 16.33 5.17 -15.75
N GLY A 122 17.44 5.18 -16.48
CA GLY A 122 17.88 6.33 -17.32
C GLY A 122 16.90 6.63 -18.41
N ASP A 123 16.11 6.85 -19.03
CA ASP A 123 15.38 7.25 -20.24
C ASP A 123 13.86 7.38 -20.16
N THR A 124 13.21 6.96 -19.12
CA THR A 124 11.78 7.19 -18.93
C THR A 124 11.58 8.19 -17.81
N VAL A 125 10.93 9.33 -18.12
CA VAL A 125 10.56 10.44 -17.23
C VAL A 125 11.05 10.25 -15.78
N THR A 126 12.35 10.40 -15.61
CA THR A 126 12.98 10.37 -14.29
C THR A 126 12.63 11.67 -13.62
N PHE A 127 11.72 11.62 -12.66
CA PHE A 127 11.70 12.67 -11.66
C PHE A 127 13.10 12.71 -11.05
N SER A 128 13.67 13.89 -10.95
CA SER A 128 15.02 14.13 -10.46
C SER A 128 15.17 13.88 -8.96
N GLY A 129 14.20 13.23 -8.33
CA GLY A 129 14.28 12.71 -6.98
C GLY A 129 15.27 11.54 -6.95
N GLY A 130 16.32 11.66 -6.17
CA GLY A 130 17.45 10.75 -6.21
C GLY A 130 17.10 9.32 -5.83
N LEU A 131 17.59 8.37 -6.58
CA LEU A 131 17.81 7.02 -6.09
C LEU A 131 19.00 7.03 -5.12
N GLN A 132 18.83 6.50 -3.93
CA GLN A 132 19.90 6.21 -2.98
C GLN A 132 20.02 4.71 -2.82
N ASP A 133 21.22 4.19 -2.92
CA ASP A 133 21.49 2.79 -2.62
C ASP A 133 22.91 2.60 -2.06
N THR A 134 23.08 1.63 -1.18
CA THR A 134 24.38 1.30 -0.62
C THR A 134 24.33 -0.05 0.09
N SER A 135 25.47 -0.71 0.18
CA SER A 135 25.63 -1.91 0.97
C SER A 135 26.09 -1.59 2.39
N LEU A 136 25.65 -2.42 3.32
CA LEU A 136 26.20 -2.50 4.66
C LEU A 136 26.98 -3.80 4.76
N ILE A 137 28.29 -3.69 4.64
CA ILE A 137 29.17 -4.84 4.63
C ILE A 137 29.50 -5.27 6.06
N VAL A 138 29.12 -6.49 6.41
CA VAL A 138 29.51 -7.08 7.68
C VAL A 138 30.96 -7.52 7.61
N ASN A 139 31.81 -6.78 8.29
CA ASN A 139 33.20 -7.11 8.40
C ASN A 139 33.55 -7.45 9.85
N LYS A 140 34.31 -8.54 10.05
CA LYS A 140 34.84 -8.92 11.37
C LYS A 140 35.86 -7.92 11.89
N ASP A 141 36.51 -7.15 10.99
CA ASP A 141 37.47 -6.12 11.40
C ASP A 141 36.74 -4.86 11.90
N ARG A 142 36.90 -4.58 13.19
CA ARG A 142 36.33 -3.39 13.85
C ARG A 142 36.79 -2.07 13.21
N LYS A 143 37.95 -2.06 12.53
CA LYS A 143 38.49 -0.82 11.94
C LYS A 143 37.69 -0.36 10.71
N THR A 144 37.01 -1.26 10.01
CA THR A 144 36.24 -0.97 8.79
C THR A 144 34.75 -0.78 9.05
N ARG A 145 34.26 -0.91 10.29
CA ARG A 145 32.84 -0.75 10.64
C ARG A 145 32.29 0.67 10.43
N ASN A 146 33.16 1.64 10.28
CA ASN A 146 32.77 3.03 9.95
C ASN A 146 33.13 3.40 8.51
N ASN A 147 33.37 2.41 7.66
CA ASN A 147 33.54 2.66 6.25
C ASN A 147 32.16 2.76 5.57
N ASN A 148 32.13 3.56 4.52
CA ASN A 148 31.00 3.73 3.62
C ASN A 148 31.34 3.13 2.26
N VAL A 149 30.34 2.59 1.57
CA VAL A 149 30.47 1.98 0.23
C VAL A 149 29.40 2.53 -0.74
N GLY A 150 28.90 3.74 -0.47
CA GLY A 150 27.80 4.33 -1.24
C GLY A 150 28.15 4.64 -2.69
N ALA A 151 29.44 4.78 -3.05
CA ALA A 151 29.87 4.99 -4.44
C ALA A 151 30.31 3.72 -5.16
N GLU A 152 30.06 2.55 -4.58
CA GLU A 152 30.34 1.27 -5.23
C GLU A 152 29.28 0.97 -6.31
N SER A 153 29.71 0.43 -7.45
CA SER A 153 28.79 0.05 -8.53
C SER A 153 27.99 -1.22 -8.26
N THR A 154 28.09 -1.77 -7.05
CA THR A 154 27.46 -3.03 -6.65
C THR A 154 26.81 -2.96 -5.29
N LEU A 155 25.72 -3.72 -5.16
CA LEU A 155 25.01 -3.97 -3.91
C LEU A 155 25.15 -5.43 -3.54
N VAL A 156 25.44 -5.75 -2.27
CA VAL A 156 25.75 -7.11 -1.85
C VAL A 156 24.87 -7.56 -0.70
N CYS A 157 24.27 -8.74 -0.83
CA CYS A 157 23.80 -9.50 0.32
C CYS A 157 24.46 -10.89 0.35
N ASN A 158 24.72 -11.40 1.54
CA ASN A 158 25.44 -12.65 1.68
C ASN A 158 25.06 -13.41 2.98
N PRO A 159 25.42 -14.71 3.07
CA PRO A 159 25.13 -15.54 4.24
C PRO A 159 25.80 -15.06 5.54
N THR A 160 26.83 -14.21 5.45
CA THR A 160 27.52 -13.67 6.64
C THR A 160 26.90 -12.41 7.19
N GLY A 161 25.79 -11.94 6.59
CA GLY A 161 24.95 -10.87 7.09
C GLY A 161 25.15 -9.51 6.43
N SER A 162 25.91 -9.41 5.31
CA SER A 162 25.88 -8.18 4.52
C SER A 162 24.51 -8.00 3.91
N VAL A 163 24.02 -6.77 3.93
CA VAL A 163 22.71 -6.35 3.45
C VAL A 163 22.88 -5.08 2.63
N PHE A 164 21.85 -4.70 1.86
CA PHE A 164 21.90 -3.44 1.14
C PHE A 164 20.58 -2.67 1.28
N PHE A 165 20.66 -1.39 1.03
CA PHE A 165 19.56 -0.44 1.13
C PHE A 165 19.28 0.15 -0.23
N VAL A 166 18.00 0.40 -0.52
CA VAL A 166 17.54 1.11 -1.72
C VAL A 166 16.40 2.03 -1.32
N ALA A 167 16.47 3.30 -1.69
CA ALA A 167 15.41 4.27 -1.51
C ALA A 167 15.19 5.09 -2.78
N PHE A 168 13.94 5.24 -3.18
CA PHE A 168 13.52 6.08 -4.29
C PHE A 168 12.88 7.34 -3.72
N ASP A 169 13.36 8.50 -4.09
CA ASP A 169 12.74 9.76 -3.69
C ASP A 169 11.41 9.93 -4.43
N LEU A 170 10.33 9.94 -3.67
CA LEU A 170 8.96 10.08 -4.18
C LEU A 170 8.30 11.38 -3.70
N TYR A 171 9.06 12.28 -3.04
CA TYR A 171 8.50 13.42 -2.34
C TYR A 171 7.62 14.30 -3.22
N ASP A 172 8.14 14.73 -4.36
CA ASP A 172 7.39 15.58 -5.31
C ASP A 172 6.67 14.75 -6.39
N ALA A 173 7.04 13.47 -6.54
CA ALA A 173 6.58 12.63 -7.63
C ALA A 173 5.06 12.40 -7.62
N PHE A 174 4.46 12.22 -6.45
CA PHE A 174 3.02 11.97 -6.36
C PHE A 174 2.20 13.19 -6.79
N GLU A 175 2.65 14.42 -6.50
CA GLU A 175 1.99 15.63 -6.96
C GLU A 175 2.04 15.73 -8.50
N ASP A 176 3.21 15.52 -9.08
CA ASP A 176 3.42 15.54 -10.53
C ASP A 176 2.64 14.44 -11.26
N MET A 177 2.47 13.28 -10.63
CA MET A 177 1.63 12.18 -11.13
C MET A 177 0.13 12.46 -10.99
N GLY A 178 -0.27 13.52 -10.28
CA GLY A 178 -1.67 13.77 -9.92
C GLY A 178 -2.23 12.73 -8.94
N VAL A 179 -1.36 12.06 -8.18
CA VAL A 179 -1.72 11.11 -7.12
C VAL A 179 -1.82 11.86 -5.80
N ARG A 180 -3.02 11.90 -5.24
CA ARG A 180 -3.30 12.59 -3.98
C ARG A 180 -3.82 11.68 -2.88
N GLU A 181 -4.29 10.51 -3.27
CA GLU A 181 -4.89 9.55 -2.35
C GLU A 181 -4.23 8.17 -2.50
N PRO A 182 -3.98 7.47 -1.38
CA PRO A 182 -3.40 6.12 -1.37
C PRO A 182 -4.11 5.12 -2.28
N THR A 183 -5.43 5.23 -2.40
CA THR A 183 -6.28 4.35 -3.20
C THR A 183 -6.02 4.44 -4.71
N GLN A 184 -5.31 5.48 -5.16
CA GLN A 184 -4.92 5.61 -6.55
C GLN A 184 -3.76 4.67 -6.92
N ILE A 185 -2.93 4.25 -5.97
CA ILE A 185 -1.85 3.30 -6.19
C ILE A 185 -2.41 1.88 -6.29
N LEU A 186 -2.17 1.24 -7.41
CA LEU A 186 -2.65 -0.12 -7.71
C LEU A 186 -1.63 -1.18 -7.37
N GLU A 187 -0.37 -0.94 -7.76
CA GLU A 187 0.72 -1.89 -7.61
C GLU A 187 2.06 -1.15 -7.59
N ALA A 188 2.98 -1.63 -6.77
CA ALA A 188 4.37 -1.21 -6.79
C ALA A 188 5.28 -2.45 -6.90
N THR A 189 6.36 -2.33 -7.68
CA THR A 189 7.37 -3.39 -7.83
C THR A 189 8.75 -2.78 -7.87
N ILE A 190 9.74 -3.49 -7.30
CA ILE A 190 11.15 -3.12 -7.41
C ILE A 190 11.86 -4.14 -8.30
N SER A 191 12.59 -3.69 -9.29
CA SER A 191 13.39 -4.52 -10.17
C SER A 191 14.87 -4.28 -9.90
N LEU A 192 15.62 -5.35 -9.66
CA LEU A 192 17.06 -5.33 -9.40
C LEU A 192 17.77 -6.29 -10.36
N HIS A 193 18.85 -5.84 -10.96
CA HIS A 193 19.68 -6.68 -11.82
C HIS A 193 20.73 -7.42 -11.00
N VAL A 194 20.81 -8.74 -11.15
CA VAL A 194 21.83 -9.57 -10.50
C VAL A 194 23.06 -9.66 -11.41
N GLN A 195 24.18 -9.11 -10.95
CA GLN A 195 25.46 -9.19 -11.67
C GLN A 195 26.16 -10.53 -11.43
N GLN A 196 26.11 -11.02 -10.17
CA GLN A 196 26.75 -12.28 -9.80
C GLN A 196 25.90 -13.07 -8.81
N CYS A 197 25.78 -14.36 -9.08
CA CYS A 197 25.19 -15.37 -8.19
C CYS A 197 25.74 -16.73 -8.64
N ASP A 198 26.74 -17.22 -7.92
CA ASP A 198 27.54 -18.39 -8.35
C ASP A 198 26.87 -19.71 -7.96
N THR A 199 25.56 -19.81 -8.15
CA THR A 199 24.80 -21.03 -7.95
C THR A 199 23.54 -21.02 -8.81
N ASP A 200 23.13 -22.21 -9.26
CA ASP A 200 21.83 -22.45 -9.90
C ASP A 200 20.74 -22.87 -8.91
N VAL A 201 21.09 -23.01 -7.63
CA VAL A 201 20.12 -23.24 -6.57
C VAL A 201 19.47 -21.93 -6.19
N ALA A 202 18.13 -21.92 -6.14
CA ALA A 202 17.39 -20.75 -5.75
C ALA A 202 17.76 -20.29 -4.33
N GLN A 203 17.95 -18.99 -4.16
CA GLN A 203 18.28 -18.34 -2.91
C GLN A 203 17.23 -17.29 -2.61
N THR A 204 16.70 -17.27 -1.39
CA THR A 204 15.63 -16.36 -1.00
C THR A 204 16.19 -15.04 -0.49
N VAL A 205 15.90 -13.96 -1.21
CA VAL A 205 16.14 -12.59 -0.75
C VAL A 205 14.84 -12.00 -0.23
N ILE A 206 14.88 -11.44 0.97
CA ILE A 206 13.76 -10.72 1.58
C ILE A 206 14.00 -9.22 1.55
N PHE A 207 12.93 -8.44 1.69
CA PHE A 207 13.05 -7.00 1.91
C PHE A 207 12.08 -6.50 2.98
N ARG A 208 12.51 -5.44 3.69
CA ARG A 208 11.77 -4.79 4.78
C ARG A 208 11.92 -3.28 4.69
N ARG A 209 10.89 -2.53 5.07
CA ARG A 209 10.94 -1.06 5.15
C ARG A 209 11.96 -0.61 6.20
N VAL A 210 12.74 0.38 5.85
CA VAL A 210 13.61 1.10 6.79
C VAL A 210 12.79 2.15 7.52
N LEU A 211 13.00 2.30 8.82
CA LEU A 211 12.22 3.20 9.68
C LEU A 211 13.03 4.40 10.19
N LEU A 212 14.32 4.43 9.94
CA LEU A 212 15.22 5.54 10.30
C LEU A 212 15.77 6.22 9.03
N PRO A 213 15.94 7.53 9.05
CA PRO A 213 16.63 8.22 7.96
C PRO A 213 18.08 7.75 7.87
N TRP A 214 18.52 7.53 6.65
CA TRP A 214 19.89 7.19 6.32
C TRP A 214 20.35 7.96 5.09
N ARG A 215 21.64 7.98 4.85
CA ARG A 215 22.19 8.62 3.68
C ARG A 215 23.27 7.74 3.09
N GLU A 216 23.21 7.54 1.80
CA GLU A 216 24.08 6.69 1.01
C GLU A 216 25.57 6.94 1.24
N GLY A 217 26.00 8.17 1.12
CA GLY A 217 27.41 8.55 1.18
C GLY A 217 28.13 8.46 -0.16
N ARG A 218 29.44 8.71 -0.14
CA ARG A 218 30.30 8.80 -1.32
C ARG A 218 31.54 7.92 -1.24
N GLY A 219 31.61 7.06 -0.24
CA GLY A 219 32.78 6.23 0.01
C GLY A 219 32.87 5.04 -0.96
N VAL A 220 34.09 4.67 -1.27
CA VAL A 220 34.47 3.40 -1.94
C VAL A 220 35.28 2.60 -0.95
N SER A 221 34.62 1.96 0.02
CA SER A 221 35.23 1.28 1.18
C SER A 221 36.14 2.21 2.04
N GLU A 222 35.83 3.49 2.04
CA GLU A 222 36.56 4.50 2.80
C GLU A 222 35.85 4.86 4.10
N ARG A 223 36.57 5.55 5.01
CA ARG A 223 35.96 6.06 6.25
C ARG A 223 34.84 7.04 5.91
N ALA A 224 33.65 6.78 6.45
CA ALA A 224 32.48 7.60 6.23
C ALA A 224 32.70 9.06 6.69
N ALA A 225 32.15 9.98 5.93
CA ALA A 225 31.94 11.36 6.36
C ALA A 225 30.74 11.43 7.33
N ASP A 226 30.52 12.60 7.92
CA ASP A 226 29.37 12.79 8.81
C ASP A 226 28.04 12.60 8.06
N ASN A 227 27.09 11.94 8.70
CA ASN A 227 25.78 11.61 8.16
C ASN A 227 25.76 10.54 7.05
N GLU A 228 26.84 9.86 6.73
CA GLU A 228 26.80 8.74 5.81
C GLU A 228 26.47 7.42 6.53
N LEU A 229 25.82 6.49 5.84
CA LEU A 229 25.50 5.18 6.37
C LEU A 229 26.75 4.35 6.63
N THR A 230 26.80 3.71 7.79
CA THR A 230 27.87 2.78 8.20
C THR A 230 27.29 1.57 8.92
N TYR A 231 28.12 0.58 9.18
CA TYR A 231 27.73 -0.56 10.04
C TYR A 231 27.22 -0.12 11.42
N ASN A 232 27.77 0.94 12.00
CA ASN A 232 27.43 1.39 13.35
C ASN A 232 26.30 2.44 13.38
N SER A 233 26.00 3.10 12.29
CA SER A 233 25.12 4.27 12.29
C SER A 233 24.35 4.42 10.99
N ALA A 234 23.07 4.75 11.09
CA ALA A 234 22.26 5.21 9.96
C ALA A 234 22.79 6.54 9.40
N LEU A 235 23.20 7.43 10.31
CA LEU A 235 23.91 8.66 9.99
C LEU A 235 25.18 8.73 10.85
N HIS A 236 26.33 8.53 10.24
CA HIS A 236 27.62 8.49 10.94
C HIS A 236 27.80 9.69 11.88
N ARG A 237 28.15 9.44 13.13
CA ARG A 237 28.28 10.38 14.25
C ARG A 237 26.99 11.05 14.74
N ASN A 238 25.88 10.99 14.02
CA ASN A 238 24.66 11.72 14.40
C ASN A 238 23.50 10.80 14.79
N LEU A 239 23.31 9.67 14.12
CA LEU A 239 22.23 8.74 14.41
C LEU A 239 22.75 7.30 14.38
N PRO A 240 23.09 6.72 15.55
CA PRO A 240 23.45 5.32 15.62
C PRO A 240 22.23 4.46 15.34
N TRP A 241 22.46 3.23 14.89
CA TRP A 241 21.41 2.22 14.89
C TRP A 241 21.01 1.89 16.34
N ASN A 242 19.75 1.58 16.60
CA ASN A 242 19.28 1.16 17.93
C ASN A 242 19.93 -0.16 18.37
N ARG A 243 20.31 -0.98 17.40
CA ARG A 243 21.14 -2.17 17.61
C ARG A 243 22.21 -2.28 16.53
N PRO A 244 23.33 -2.99 16.79
CA PRO A 244 24.30 -3.28 15.74
C PRO A 244 23.61 -3.97 14.56
N PRO A 245 23.65 -3.38 13.37
CA PRO A 245 22.71 -3.67 12.29
C PRO A 245 22.73 -5.12 11.81
N ALA A 246 23.88 -5.74 11.77
CA ALA A 246 24.04 -7.07 11.21
C ALA A 246 23.32 -8.17 12.00
N GLN A 247 23.22 -8.03 13.31
CA GLN A 247 22.51 -9.00 14.15
C GLN A 247 21.04 -8.66 14.33
N ALA A 248 20.72 -7.37 14.45
CA ALA A 248 19.34 -6.94 14.67
C ALA A 248 18.52 -6.94 13.39
N MET A 249 19.12 -6.66 12.24
CA MET A 249 18.44 -6.68 10.94
C MET A 249 18.22 -8.10 10.40
N LEU A 250 19.07 -9.03 10.82
CA LEU A 250 19.00 -10.45 10.44
C LEU A 250 18.25 -11.29 11.46
N SER A 251 18.11 -10.84 12.71
CA SER A 251 17.30 -11.55 13.72
C SER A 251 15.85 -11.65 13.23
N GLY A 252 15.32 -12.87 13.22
CA GLY A 252 14.00 -13.18 12.65
C GLY A 252 13.97 -13.39 11.13
N ILE A 253 15.13 -13.45 10.46
CA ILE A 253 15.21 -13.85 9.04
C ILE A 253 14.98 -15.34 8.87
N ASP A 254 15.37 -16.14 9.84
CA ASP A 254 15.21 -17.59 9.91
C ASP A 254 13.75 -18.08 10.04
N GLY A 255 12.80 -17.18 10.15
CA GLY A 255 11.37 -17.48 9.94
C GLY A 255 10.67 -18.17 11.11
N ASP A 256 11.37 -18.52 12.18
CA ASP A 256 10.80 -19.40 13.21
C ASP A 256 10.09 -18.70 14.36
N SER A 257 10.20 -17.41 14.52
CA SER A 257 9.32 -16.70 15.45
C SER A 257 9.31 -15.18 15.28
N GLU A 258 8.11 -14.62 15.19
CA GLU A 258 7.87 -13.20 15.50
C GLU A 258 8.42 -12.81 16.89
N SER A 259 8.70 -13.80 17.75
CA SER A 259 9.19 -13.63 19.14
C SER A 259 10.67 -13.27 19.23
N ASP A 260 11.50 -13.62 18.24
CA ASP A 260 12.95 -13.34 18.26
C ASP A 260 13.29 -11.96 17.67
N TYR A 261 12.33 -11.34 16.98
CA TYR A 261 12.46 -9.95 16.59
C TYR A 261 12.21 -9.04 17.80
N ASN A 262 13.25 -8.83 18.57
CA ASN A 262 13.22 -7.90 19.71
C ASN A 262 13.20 -6.44 19.24
N GLY A 263 12.25 -6.08 18.34
CA GLY A 263 11.90 -4.72 18.00
C GLY A 263 13.11 -3.81 17.75
N SER A 264 13.84 -4.01 16.65
CA SER A 264 14.67 -2.90 16.19
C SER A 264 13.71 -1.88 15.61
N GLU A 265 13.70 -0.68 16.18
CA GLU A 265 12.95 0.46 15.63
C GLU A 265 13.59 0.96 14.31
N ASP A 266 14.64 0.29 13.84
CA ASP A 266 15.42 0.65 12.66
C ASP A 266 14.80 0.16 11.36
N VAL A 267 14.15 -1.01 11.41
CA VAL A 267 13.56 -1.71 10.25
C VAL A 267 12.20 -2.29 10.64
N ALA A 268 11.26 -2.34 9.71
CA ALA A 268 9.95 -2.93 9.96
C ALA A 268 10.07 -4.40 10.41
N GLN A 269 9.31 -4.79 11.42
CA GLN A 269 9.30 -6.14 11.93
C GLN A 269 8.86 -7.15 10.87
N ARG A 270 7.84 -6.80 10.10
CA ARG A 270 7.26 -7.64 9.06
C ARG A 270 8.13 -7.63 7.80
N ILE A 271 8.28 -8.78 7.15
CA ILE A 271 8.86 -8.91 5.82
C ILE A 271 7.85 -8.38 4.82
N ASP A 272 8.23 -7.37 4.02
CA ASP A 272 7.35 -6.75 3.04
C ASP A 272 7.25 -7.57 1.75
N GLY A 273 8.21 -8.44 1.49
CA GLY A 273 8.16 -9.42 0.42
C GLY A 273 9.45 -10.20 0.25
N THR A 274 9.41 -11.16 -0.66
CA THR A 274 10.53 -12.07 -0.97
C THR A 274 10.71 -12.21 -2.48
N CYS A 275 11.92 -12.59 -2.90
CA CYS A 275 12.19 -12.98 -4.27
C CYS A 275 13.20 -14.13 -4.30
N GLU A 276 12.91 -15.15 -5.11
CA GLU A 276 13.83 -16.25 -5.36
C GLU A 276 14.80 -15.85 -6.46
N ILE A 277 16.09 -15.86 -6.12
CA ILE A 277 17.20 -15.54 -7.02
C ILE A 277 17.87 -16.82 -7.46
N GLN A 278 17.94 -17.04 -8.77
CA GLN A 278 18.58 -18.19 -9.39
C GLN A 278 19.42 -17.74 -10.58
N GLY A 279 20.75 -17.74 -10.39
CA GLY A 279 21.71 -17.31 -11.40
C GLY A 279 21.79 -15.78 -11.59
N ALA A 280 22.76 -15.38 -12.40
CA ALA A 280 23.08 -13.99 -12.67
C ALA A 280 22.64 -13.53 -14.08
N GLY A 281 22.94 -12.27 -14.44
CA GLY A 281 22.77 -11.71 -15.78
C GLY A 281 21.33 -11.35 -16.13
N LYS A 282 20.41 -11.23 -15.17
CA LYS A 282 19.01 -10.87 -15.42
C LYS A 282 18.42 -10.03 -14.27
N HIS A 283 17.31 -9.38 -14.58
CA HIS A 283 16.52 -8.67 -13.56
C HIS A 283 15.61 -9.62 -12.80
N TYR A 284 15.47 -9.32 -11.51
CA TYR A 284 14.51 -9.97 -10.64
C TYR A 284 13.54 -8.92 -10.08
N THR A 285 12.26 -9.27 -10.09
CA THR A 285 11.20 -8.37 -9.65
C THR A 285 10.75 -8.74 -8.24
N PHE A 286 10.96 -7.83 -7.33
CA PHE A 286 10.46 -7.87 -5.97
C PHE A 286 9.08 -7.23 -5.94
N LYS A 287 8.08 -7.96 -5.41
CA LYS A 287 6.69 -7.52 -5.34
C LYS A 287 6.03 -8.07 -4.09
N GLY A 288 4.95 -7.43 -3.69
CA GLY A 288 4.15 -7.83 -2.54
C GLY A 288 3.07 -6.80 -2.25
N GLU A 289 2.02 -7.22 -1.58
CA GLU A 289 0.95 -6.31 -1.15
C GLU A 289 1.51 -5.24 -0.20
N LEU A 290 2.38 -5.63 0.72
CA LEU A 290 3.00 -4.71 1.67
C LEU A 290 3.94 -3.68 1.02
N LEU A 291 4.60 -4.01 -0.10
CA LEU A 291 5.32 -3.03 -0.90
C LEU A 291 4.37 -1.97 -1.46
N THR A 292 3.25 -2.43 -2.02
CA THR A 292 2.22 -1.53 -2.54
C THR A 292 1.61 -0.67 -1.42
N ASP A 293 1.36 -1.26 -0.25
CA ASP A 293 0.83 -0.53 0.91
C ASP A 293 1.83 0.49 1.47
N ALA A 294 3.11 0.20 1.42
CA ALA A 294 4.14 1.18 1.80
C ALA A 294 4.14 2.38 0.85
N VAL A 295 4.06 2.16 -0.46
CA VAL A 295 3.95 3.25 -1.44
C VAL A 295 2.65 4.04 -1.21
N ARG A 296 1.54 3.39 -0.92
CA ARG A 296 0.27 4.05 -0.52
C ARG A 296 0.44 4.92 0.72
N PHE A 297 1.15 4.43 1.73
CA PHE A 297 1.43 5.18 2.95
C PHE A 297 2.27 6.42 2.66
N TRP A 298 3.26 6.33 1.77
CA TRP A 298 4.14 7.45 1.41
C TRP A 298 3.44 8.54 0.58
N VAL A 299 2.32 8.24 -0.09
CA VAL A 299 1.50 9.26 -0.76
C VAL A 299 1.07 10.37 0.21
N VAL A 300 0.74 10.01 1.45
CA VAL A 300 0.28 10.96 2.48
C VAL A 300 1.33 11.24 3.56
N ASN A 301 2.42 10.49 3.57
CA ASN A 301 3.51 10.62 4.54
C ASN A 301 4.88 10.51 3.83
N PRO A 302 5.21 11.40 2.90
CA PRO A 302 6.42 11.27 2.08
C PRO A 302 7.72 11.34 2.90
N ASP A 303 7.74 12.07 4.01
CA ASP A 303 8.89 12.19 4.92
C ASP A 303 9.29 10.87 5.60
N TYR A 304 8.42 9.86 5.58
CA TYR A 304 8.68 8.52 6.14
C TYR A 304 9.15 7.52 5.10
N ASN A 305 9.47 7.97 3.89
CA ASN A 305 10.03 7.12 2.85
C ASN A 305 11.55 7.00 3.02
N TYR A 306 11.97 6.04 3.84
CA TYR A 306 13.38 5.68 4.01
C TYR A 306 13.76 4.45 3.19
N GLY A 307 12.89 4.02 2.25
CA GLY A 307 13.14 2.88 1.36
C GLY A 307 13.16 1.53 2.04
N TYR A 308 13.97 0.64 1.50
CA TYR A 308 14.01 -0.77 1.85
C TYR A 308 15.41 -1.27 2.14
N LEU A 309 15.51 -2.19 3.09
CA LEU A 309 16.64 -3.06 3.32
C LEU A 309 16.38 -4.40 2.63
N PHE A 310 17.38 -4.93 1.94
CA PHE A 310 17.39 -6.25 1.30
C PHE A 310 18.41 -7.15 1.99
N ALA A 311 18.02 -8.38 2.27
CA ALA A 311 18.85 -9.36 2.96
C ALA A 311 18.66 -10.77 2.37
N LEU A 312 19.71 -11.56 2.39
CA LEU A 312 19.65 -12.98 2.06
C LEU A 312 19.11 -13.73 3.27
N ARG A 313 17.93 -14.36 3.14
CA ARG A 313 17.35 -15.20 4.18
C ARG A 313 17.84 -16.64 4.07
N ASP A 314 17.60 -17.24 2.91
CA ASP A 314 17.99 -18.61 2.63
C ASP A 314 18.94 -18.61 1.45
N GLY A 315 20.20 -18.94 1.69
CA GLY A 315 21.21 -18.95 0.63
C GLY A 315 22.59 -19.34 1.16
N SER A 316 23.40 -19.83 0.26
CA SER A 316 24.76 -20.36 0.56
C SER A 316 25.88 -19.54 -0.07
N VAL A 317 25.56 -18.67 -1.04
CA VAL A 317 26.55 -17.85 -1.74
C VAL A 317 26.15 -16.37 -1.70
N PRO A 318 27.10 -15.45 -1.84
CA PRO A 318 26.79 -14.03 -2.03
C PRO A 318 26.00 -13.79 -3.30
N ILE A 319 25.10 -12.81 -3.24
CA ILE A 319 24.42 -12.25 -4.41
C ILE A 319 24.88 -10.80 -4.56
N VAL A 320 25.33 -10.47 -5.77
CA VAL A 320 25.76 -9.12 -6.13
C VAL A 320 24.78 -8.54 -7.11
N PHE A 321 24.21 -7.39 -6.77
CA PHE A 321 23.29 -6.63 -7.61
C PHE A 321 23.99 -5.39 -8.17
N SER A 322 23.44 -4.85 -9.25
CA SER A 322 23.83 -3.53 -9.76
C SER A 322 23.33 -2.42 -8.83
N SER A 323 24.18 -1.42 -8.58
CA SER A 323 23.78 -0.18 -7.89
C SER A 323 23.42 0.91 -8.90
N LYS A 324 23.03 2.08 -8.41
CA LYS A 324 22.79 3.27 -9.23
C LYS A 324 24.09 3.80 -9.89
N GLU A 325 25.26 3.48 -9.34
CA GLU A 325 26.58 3.83 -9.89
C GLU A 325 26.99 2.91 -11.07
N THR A 326 26.23 1.85 -11.33
CA THR A 326 26.47 0.99 -12.51
C THR A 326 26.41 1.84 -13.78
N PRO A 327 27.46 1.79 -14.65
CA PRO A 327 27.53 2.62 -15.86
C PRO A 327 26.35 2.41 -16.82
N ASP A 328 25.90 1.17 -16.99
CA ASP A 328 24.71 0.86 -17.79
C ASP A 328 23.44 1.15 -16.97
N GLU A 329 22.75 2.20 -17.36
CA GLU A 329 21.54 2.68 -16.69
C GLU A 329 20.40 1.65 -16.68
N ASN A 330 20.36 0.77 -17.69
CA ASN A 330 19.34 -0.28 -17.76
C ASN A 330 19.50 -1.34 -16.67
N LEU A 331 20.66 -1.42 -16.04
CA LEU A 331 20.94 -2.39 -14.97
C LEU A 331 20.71 -1.83 -13.58
N ARG A 332 20.44 -0.53 -13.46
CA ARG A 332 20.22 0.14 -12.17
C ARG A 332 18.93 -0.30 -11.49
N PRO A 333 18.80 -0.14 -10.15
CA PRO A 333 17.56 -0.39 -9.43
C PRO A 333 16.40 0.45 -9.98
N VAL A 334 15.23 -0.17 -10.10
CA VAL A 334 14.03 0.45 -10.67
C VAL A 334 12.83 0.21 -9.76
N LEU A 335 12.12 1.26 -9.39
CA LEU A 335 10.79 1.19 -8.82
C LEU A 335 9.76 1.51 -9.93
N LYS A 336 8.80 0.63 -10.10
CA LYS A 336 7.68 0.79 -11.01
C LYS A 336 6.40 0.90 -10.22
N ILE A 337 5.60 1.92 -10.50
CA ILE A 337 4.30 2.17 -9.86
C ILE A 337 3.22 2.22 -10.92
N ARG A 338 2.18 1.39 -10.74
CA ARG A 338 0.93 1.47 -11.50
C ARG A 338 -0.10 2.21 -10.67
N TYR A 339 -0.75 3.19 -11.28
CA TYR A 339 -1.67 4.06 -10.56
C TYR A 339 -2.81 4.55 -11.45
N ARG A 340 -3.86 5.09 -10.80
CA ARG A 340 -4.98 5.75 -11.47
C ARG A 340 -4.87 7.25 -11.26
N THR A 341 -5.06 8.01 -12.32
CA THR A 341 -5.36 9.44 -12.20
C THR A 341 -6.86 9.60 -11.93
N GLN A 342 -7.25 10.56 -11.11
CA GLN A 342 -8.65 10.95 -11.05
C GLN A 342 -9.03 11.54 -12.41
N SER A 343 -10.03 10.97 -13.08
CA SER A 343 -10.57 11.56 -14.28
C SER A 343 -11.18 12.92 -13.92
N GLY A 344 -10.52 13.97 -14.38
CA GLY A 344 -10.98 15.33 -14.56
C GLY A 344 -11.97 15.92 -13.55
N LYS A 345 -11.47 16.60 -12.52
CA LYS A 345 -11.95 17.97 -12.33
C LYS A 345 -11.12 18.82 -13.27
N GLU A 346 -11.74 19.33 -14.34
CA GLU A 346 -11.19 20.46 -15.08
C GLU A 346 -10.67 21.47 -14.07
N SER A 347 -9.38 21.74 -14.13
CA SER A 347 -8.79 22.88 -13.46
C SER A 347 -9.45 24.10 -14.05
N THR A 348 -10.39 24.70 -13.34
CA THR A 348 -10.84 26.04 -13.67
C THR A 348 -9.61 26.94 -13.58
N PRO A 349 -9.17 27.55 -14.67
CA PRO A 349 -8.06 28.50 -14.61
C PRO A 349 -8.45 29.65 -13.67
N ARG A 350 -7.56 29.92 -12.71
CA ARG A 350 -7.65 31.12 -11.89
C ARG A 350 -7.28 32.35 -12.69
#